data_57cbac933d24f1fac7b17aed8733ff32
#
_entry.id   57cbac933d24f1fac7b17aed8733ff32
#
_cell.length_a   1.000
_cell.length_b   1.000
_cell.length_c   1.000
_cell.angle_alpha   90.00
_cell.angle_beta   90.00
_cell.angle_gamma   90.00
#
_symmetry.space_group_name_H-M   'P 1'
#
loop_
_entity.id
_entity.type
_entity.pdbx_description
1 polymer ?
#
loop_
_entity_poly.entity_id
_entity_poly.type
_entity_poly.pdbx_seq_one_letter_code
_entity_poly.pdbx_strand_id
1 'polypeptide(L)'
;MTIYDIAKQAGVSASTVSRVINNKPGINAQTRKRVQKLLNENHYTPNEAARGLVMQSSKIIGILIEDLRIEHHTESAYVIEQEMTALGYTCITLSTGRRDEKKADYIRILEQRRVDGAILMGSMFETESVKKSIKEHLPDVPVAIVNGYLDLPNVYGILIDEERGVKDCAELMFKKGKKHLVMAVDSDTPSNRNKQKGYLRAMLEQGIAKEDIPFYTAVNKEFTNPRDVRAAGAKLTEQILTERPETDGIIY
;
A
#
# COMPACT_ATOMS: atom_id res chain seq x y z
N MET A 1 23.22 -20.43 19.13
CA MET A 1 24.67 -20.11 18.99
C MET A 1 24.83 -18.71 18.44
N THR A 2 25.81 -17.95 18.93
CA THR A 2 26.06 -16.56 18.51
C THR A 2 27.28 -16.47 17.59
N ILE A 3 27.47 -15.33 16.93
CA ILE A 3 28.69 -15.08 16.13
C ILE A 3 29.97 -15.15 16.98
N TYR A 4 29.88 -14.81 18.26
CA TYR A 4 30.99 -14.89 19.22
C TYR A 4 31.36 -16.33 19.53
N ASP A 5 30.38 -17.24 19.61
CA ASP A 5 30.62 -18.67 19.84
C ASP A 5 31.36 -19.30 18.65
N ILE A 6 30.92 -18.98 17.41
CA ILE A 6 31.58 -19.42 16.19
C ILE A 6 33.02 -18.86 16.11
N ALA A 7 33.20 -17.59 16.47
CA ALA A 7 34.52 -16.94 16.48
C ALA A 7 35.48 -17.64 17.45
N LYS A 8 35.00 -17.96 18.65
CA LYS A 8 35.76 -18.69 19.68
C LYS A 8 36.16 -20.09 19.20
N GLN A 9 35.22 -20.86 18.61
CA GLN A 9 35.49 -22.19 18.07
C GLN A 9 36.45 -22.17 16.88
N ALA A 10 36.33 -21.13 16.02
CA ALA A 10 37.23 -20.98 14.88
C ALA A 10 38.60 -20.39 15.24
N GLY A 11 38.83 -19.91 16.47
CA GLY A 11 40.07 -19.22 16.85
C GLY A 11 40.31 -17.92 16.09
N VAL A 12 39.23 -17.15 15.83
CA VAL A 12 39.28 -15.86 15.09
C VAL A 12 38.41 -14.83 15.79
N SER A 13 38.49 -13.56 15.34
CA SER A 13 37.59 -12.52 15.83
C SER A 13 36.19 -12.64 15.23
N ALA A 14 35.17 -12.10 15.93
CA ALA A 14 33.80 -12.03 15.41
C ALA A 14 33.74 -11.23 14.10
N SER A 15 34.60 -10.21 13.93
CA SER A 15 34.69 -9.45 12.69
C SER A 15 35.22 -10.32 11.51
N THR A 16 36.13 -11.27 11.78
CA THR A 16 36.59 -12.24 10.78
C THR A 16 35.45 -13.16 10.36
N VAL A 17 34.67 -13.68 11.32
CA VAL A 17 33.46 -14.50 11.02
C VAL A 17 32.46 -13.70 10.16
N SER A 18 32.17 -12.47 10.56
CA SER A 18 31.30 -11.57 9.79
C SER A 18 31.79 -11.34 8.35
N ARG A 19 33.10 -11.17 8.16
CA ARG A 19 33.68 -11.03 6.81
C ARG A 19 33.53 -12.31 5.98
N VAL A 20 33.64 -13.47 6.60
CA VAL A 20 33.42 -14.77 5.91
C VAL A 20 31.95 -14.91 5.51
N ILE A 21 30.99 -14.63 6.42
CA ILE A 21 29.56 -14.67 6.15
C ILE A 21 29.20 -13.76 4.97
N ASN A 22 29.74 -12.54 4.95
CA ASN A 22 29.48 -11.53 3.92
C ASN A 22 30.39 -11.64 2.68
N ASN A 23 31.13 -12.74 2.54
CA ASN A 23 32.05 -13.01 1.43
C ASN A 23 33.03 -11.87 1.13
N LYS A 24 33.46 -11.10 2.15
CA LYS A 24 34.41 -9.98 1.98
C LYS A 24 35.83 -10.51 1.68
N PRO A 25 36.63 -9.78 0.88
CA PRO A 25 38.02 -10.12 0.60
C PRO A 25 38.91 -9.94 1.84
N GLY A 26 40.14 -10.48 1.78
CA GLY A 26 41.14 -10.29 2.83
C GLY A 26 41.11 -11.36 3.93
N ILE A 27 40.40 -12.46 3.73
CA ILE A 27 40.44 -13.66 4.60
C ILE A 27 41.09 -14.80 3.82
N ASN A 28 42.13 -15.43 4.41
CA ASN A 28 42.80 -16.54 3.76
C ASN A 28 41.87 -17.74 3.57
N ALA A 29 42.16 -18.57 2.56
CA ALA A 29 41.27 -19.66 2.15
C ALA A 29 41.07 -20.71 3.27
N GLN A 30 42.09 -21.00 4.08
CA GLN A 30 42.03 -21.96 5.15
C GLN A 30 41.11 -21.48 6.30
N THR A 31 41.24 -20.22 6.70
CA THR A 31 40.37 -19.60 7.70
C THR A 31 38.92 -19.54 7.20
N ARG A 32 38.70 -19.15 5.93
CA ARG A 32 37.36 -19.13 5.32
C ARG A 32 36.72 -20.50 5.36
N LYS A 33 37.46 -21.56 4.95
CA LYS A 33 36.94 -22.93 4.94
C LYS A 33 36.61 -23.44 6.36
N ARG A 34 37.47 -23.13 7.37
CA ARG A 34 37.21 -23.50 8.75
C ARG A 34 35.97 -22.81 9.32
N VAL A 35 35.82 -21.51 9.13
CA VAL A 35 34.65 -20.75 9.60
C VAL A 35 33.39 -21.24 8.89
N GLN A 36 33.44 -21.44 7.58
CA GLN A 36 32.28 -21.94 6.81
C GLN A 36 31.83 -23.33 7.29
N LYS A 37 32.77 -24.22 7.60
CA LYS A 37 32.45 -25.52 8.15
C LYS A 37 31.71 -25.41 9.48
N LEU A 38 32.20 -24.58 10.41
CA LEU A 38 31.55 -24.35 11.71
C LEU A 38 30.16 -23.71 11.57
N LEU A 39 29.99 -22.77 10.66
CA LEU A 39 28.68 -22.18 10.38
C LEU A 39 27.66 -23.23 9.93
N ASN A 40 28.06 -24.13 9.01
CA ASN A 40 27.21 -25.19 8.49
C ASN A 40 26.91 -26.26 9.57
N GLU A 41 27.91 -26.73 10.30
CA GLU A 41 27.75 -27.76 11.35
C GLU A 41 26.85 -27.31 12.49
N ASN A 42 26.85 -25.99 12.78
CA ASN A 42 26.05 -25.43 13.86
C ASN A 42 24.73 -24.81 13.35
N HIS A 43 24.39 -24.98 12.07
CA HIS A 43 23.20 -24.38 11.44
C HIS A 43 23.06 -22.89 11.79
N TYR A 44 24.19 -22.16 11.78
CA TYR A 44 24.21 -20.77 12.20
C TYR A 44 23.50 -19.89 11.19
N THR A 45 22.40 -19.25 11.60
CA THR A 45 21.71 -18.24 10.84
C THR A 45 22.12 -16.86 11.36
N PRO A 46 22.63 -15.97 10.50
CA PRO A 46 22.96 -14.60 10.91
C PRO A 46 21.73 -13.90 11.52
N ASN A 47 21.94 -13.18 12.61
CA ASN A 47 20.88 -12.38 13.18
C ASN A 47 20.75 -11.09 12.36
N GLU A 48 19.74 -11.03 11.48
CA GLU A 48 19.49 -9.89 10.58
C GLU A 48 19.22 -8.60 11.37
N ALA A 49 18.59 -8.68 12.55
CA ALA A 49 18.38 -7.50 13.39
C ALA A 49 19.71 -6.91 13.91
N ALA A 50 20.66 -7.78 14.32
CA ALA A 50 21.99 -7.32 14.72
C ALA A 50 22.80 -6.78 13.53
N ARG A 51 22.62 -7.35 12.36
CA ARG A 51 23.22 -6.89 11.10
C ARG A 51 22.66 -5.53 10.68
N GLY A 52 21.34 -5.36 10.79
CA GLY A 52 20.64 -4.11 10.50
C GLY A 52 21.15 -2.93 11.34
N LEU A 53 21.48 -3.16 12.62
CA LEU A 53 22.08 -2.15 13.49
C LEU A 53 23.43 -1.64 12.96
N VAL A 54 24.26 -2.54 12.42
CA VAL A 54 25.57 -2.17 11.87
C VAL A 54 25.47 -1.51 10.51
N MET A 55 24.51 -1.95 9.70
CA MET A 55 24.28 -1.45 8.34
C MET A 55 23.36 -0.24 8.28
N GLN A 56 22.74 0.16 9.39
CA GLN A 56 21.70 1.19 9.47
C GLN A 56 20.54 0.95 8.49
N SER A 57 20.22 -0.32 8.21
CA SER A 57 19.18 -0.74 7.29
C SER A 57 18.58 -2.05 7.77
N SER A 58 17.27 -2.09 7.95
CA SER A 58 16.55 -3.29 8.34
C SER A 58 16.26 -4.23 7.18
N LYS A 59 16.35 -3.72 5.95
CA LYS A 59 15.87 -4.38 4.73
C LYS A 59 14.39 -4.75 4.77
N ILE A 60 13.59 -3.96 5.50
CA ILE A 60 12.15 -4.15 5.61
C ILE A 60 11.42 -2.98 4.93
N ILE A 61 10.43 -3.31 4.11
CA ILE A 61 9.45 -2.36 3.56
C ILE A 61 8.10 -2.63 4.23
N GLY A 62 7.48 -1.59 4.77
CA GLY A 62 6.13 -1.66 5.31
C GLY A 62 5.09 -1.35 4.24
N ILE A 63 4.09 -2.20 4.07
CA ILE A 63 2.97 -1.98 3.15
C ILE A 63 1.70 -1.84 3.99
N LEU A 64 1.06 -0.69 3.96
CA LEU A 64 -0.21 -0.45 4.63
C LEU A 64 -1.34 -0.44 3.59
N ILE A 65 -2.34 -1.27 3.83
CA ILE A 65 -3.54 -1.38 3.01
C ILE A 65 -4.79 -1.27 3.88
N GLU A 66 -5.93 -0.99 3.29
CA GLU A 66 -7.18 -0.95 4.04
C GLU A 66 -7.56 -2.33 4.56
N ASP A 67 -7.68 -3.29 3.66
CA ASP A 67 -8.15 -4.64 3.97
C ASP A 67 -7.52 -5.66 3.02
N LEU A 68 -6.89 -6.70 3.59
CA LEU A 68 -6.29 -7.83 2.87
C LEU A 68 -7.30 -8.67 2.10
N ARG A 69 -8.60 -8.53 2.38
CA ARG A 69 -9.67 -9.24 1.69
C ARG A 69 -10.14 -8.54 0.42
N ILE A 70 -9.65 -7.33 0.15
CA ILE A 70 -9.93 -6.57 -1.07
C ILE A 70 -8.93 -6.99 -2.13
N GLU A 71 -9.41 -7.60 -3.21
CA GLU A 71 -8.61 -8.25 -4.24
C GLU A 71 -7.55 -7.33 -4.86
N HIS A 72 -7.91 -6.12 -5.27
CA HIS A 72 -6.95 -5.19 -5.88
C HIS A 72 -5.86 -4.72 -4.90
N HIS A 73 -6.12 -4.72 -3.58
CA HIS A 73 -5.09 -4.43 -2.58
C HIS A 73 -4.09 -5.58 -2.47
N THR A 74 -4.56 -6.83 -2.46
CA THR A 74 -3.69 -8.00 -2.34
C THR A 74 -2.89 -8.24 -3.61
N GLU A 75 -3.49 -8.08 -4.79
CA GLU A 75 -2.79 -8.18 -6.07
C GLU A 75 -1.66 -7.14 -6.17
N SER A 76 -1.96 -5.89 -5.84
CA SER A 76 -0.95 -4.83 -5.86
C SER A 76 0.15 -5.06 -4.81
N ALA A 77 -0.21 -5.47 -3.60
CA ALA A 77 0.76 -5.79 -2.55
C ALA A 77 1.65 -6.97 -2.95
N TYR A 78 1.10 -7.98 -3.62
CA TYR A 78 1.86 -9.11 -4.15
C TYR A 78 2.90 -8.67 -5.19
N VAL A 79 2.51 -7.85 -6.17
CA VAL A 79 3.46 -7.33 -7.18
C VAL A 79 4.58 -6.53 -6.52
N ILE A 80 4.24 -5.65 -5.58
CA ILE A 80 5.23 -4.86 -4.82
C ILE A 80 6.17 -5.78 -4.04
N GLU A 81 5.65 -6.79 -3.36
CA GLU A 81 6.46 -7.76 -2.60
C GLU A 81 7.46 -8.50 -3.49
N GLN A 82 7.04 -8.95 -4.68
CA GLN A 82 7.92 -9.65 -5.62
C GLN A 82 9.08 -8.75 -6.07
N GLU A 83 8.79 -7.50 -6.44
CA GLU A 83 9.81 -6.53 -6.86
C GLU A 83 10.76 -6.16 -5.71
N MET A 84 10.23 -5.91 -4.51
CA MET A 84 11.05 -5.59 -3.35
C MET A 84 11.91 -6.78 -2.92
N THR A 85 11.38 -8.00 -2.99
CA THR A 85 12.14 -9.23 -2.70
C THR A 85 13.29 -9.43 -3.69
N ALA A 86 13.08 -9.16 -4.96
CA ALA A 86 14.16 -9.18 -5.98
C ALA A 86 15.27 -8.17 -5.68
N LEU A 87 14.96 -7.05 -5.02
CA LEU A 87 15.90 -6.05 -4.54
C LEU A 87 16.51 -6.37 -3.16
N GLY A 88 16.18 -7.52 -2.57
CA GLY A 88 16.68 -7.98 -1.27
C GLY A 88 16.02 -7.34 -0.06
N TYR A 89 14.78 -6.87 -0.21
CA TYR A 89 13.94 -6.42 0.90
C TYR A 89 12.92 -7.48 1.31
N THR A 90 12.52 -7.45 2.56
CA THR A 90 11.37 -8.21 3.07
C THR A 90 10.19 -7.26 3.24
N CYS A 91 9.02 -7.62 2.71
CA CYS A 91 7.81 -6.83 2.91
C CYS A 91 7.01 -7.30 4.12
N ILE A 92 6.47 -6.36 4.89
CA ILE A 92 5.46 -6.60 5.90
C ILE A 92 4.18 -5.88 5.49
N THR A 93 3.13 -6.64 5.20
CA THR A 93 1.83 -6.09 4.80
C THR A 93 0.89 -6.08 5.99
N LEU A 94 0.31 -4.92 6.29
CA LEU A 94 -0.56 -4.69 7.44
C LEU A 94 -1.89 -4.08 6.98
N SER A 95 -2.99 -4.61 7.52
CA SER A 95 -4.36 -4.16 7.25
C SER A 95 -4.81 -3.17 8.30
N THR A 96 -5.01 -1.90 7.92
CA THR A 96 -5.29 -0.81 8.88
C THR A 96 -6.78 -0.67 9.20
N GLY A 97 -7.66 -1.14 8.29
CA GLY A 97 -9.07 -0.77 8.29
C GLY A 97 -9.27 0.70 7.89
N ARG A 98 -10.50 1.17 8.01
CA ARG A 98 -10.93 2.51 7.51
C ARG A 98 -10.68 3.65 8.49
N ARG A 99 -10.57 3.39 9.80
CA ARG A 99 -10.47 4.43 10.82
C ARG A 99 -9.10 5.13 10.81
N ASP A 100 -9.11 6.46 10.78
CA ASP A 100 -7.90 7.28 10.67
C ASP A 100 -6.94 7.09 11.84
N GLU A 101 -7.47 6.94 13.06
CA GLU A 101 -6.64 6.72 14.26
C GLU A 101 -5.84 5.42 14.11
N LYS A 102 -6.47 4.36 13.58
CA LYS A 102 -5.76 3.10 13.33
C LYS A 102 -4.69 3.23 12.26
N LYS A 103 -4.94 3.96 11.18
CA LYS A 103 -3.92 4.23 10.15
C LYS A 103 -2.70 4.91 10.76
N ALA A 104 -2.90 5.92 11.61
CA ALA A 104 -1.84 6.60 12.33
C ALA A 104 -1.06 5.65 13.28
N ASP A 105 -1.77 4.78 14.02
CA ASP A 105 -1.14 3.77 14.88
C ASP A 105 -0.27 2.79 14.10
N TYR A 106 -0.69 2.37 12.89
CA TYR A 106 0.10 1.46 12.06
C TYR A 106 1.37 2.11 11.52
N ILE A 107 1.38 3.43 11.29
CA ILE A 107 2.60 4.17 10.94
C ILE A 107 3.61 4.11 12.09
N ARG A 108 3.16 4.27 13.34
CA ARG A 108 4.01 4.09 14.52
C ARG A 108 4.55 2.66 14.66
N ILE A 109 3.76 1.65 14.25
CA ILE A 109 4.24 0.26 14.21
C ILE A 109 5.38 0.11 13.20
N LEU A 110 5.32 0.77 12.04
CA LEU A 110 6.41 0.75 11.06
C LEU A 110 7.70 1.37 11.62
N GLU A 111 7.61 2.46 12.37
CA GLU A 111 8.77 3.03 13.10
C GLU A 111 9.39 1.99 14.03
N GLN A 112 8.56 1.33 14.87
CA GLN A 112 9.02 0.30 15.82
C GLN A 112 9.70 -0.89 15.11
N ARG A 113 9.26 -1.21 13.89
CA ARG A 113 9.88 -2.21 13.01
C ARG A 113 11.11 -1.70 12.27
N ARG A 114 11.42 -0.39 12.39
CA ARG A 114 12.57 0.26 11.74
C ARG A 114 12.58 0.01 10.22
N VAL A 115 11.42 0.17 9.57
CA VAL A 115 11.34 -0.04 8.13
C VAL A 115 12.24 0.94 7.37
N ASP A 116 12.83 0.50 6.28
CA ASP A 116 13.66 1.33 5.39
C ASP A 116 12.79 2.17 4.42
N GLY A 117 11.53 1.80 4.26
CA GLY A 117 10.54 2.50 3.45
C GLY A 117 9.13 2.05 3.79
N ALA A 118 8.14 2.87 3.47
CA ALA A 118 6.73 2.56 3.64
C ALA A 118 5.96 2.80 2.33
N ILE A 119 4.97 1.95 2.07
CA ILE A 119 4.05 2.08 0.94
C ILE A 119 2.63 2.06 1.49
N LEU A 120 1.89 3.15 1.26
CA LEU A 120 0.50 3.31 1.67
C LEU A 120 -0.39 3.17 0.43
N MET A 121 -1.40 2.31 0.49
CA MET A 121 -2.20 1.99 -0.69
C MET A 121 -3.60 2.60 -0.62
N GLY A 122 -3.80 3.65 -1.40
CA GLY A 122 -5.07 4.33 -1.61
C GLY A 122 -5.12 5.75 -1.06
N SER A 123 -5.93 6.58 -1.71
CA SER A 123 -6.18 7.97 -1.31
C SER A 123 -6.81 8.12 0.08
N MET A 124 -7.30 7.04 0.65
CA MET A 124 -7.81 7.00 2.01
C MET A 124 -6.75 7.28 3.10
N PHE A 125 -5.46 7.25 2.72
CA PHE A 125 -4.37 7.67 3.59
C PHE A 125 -4.08 9.18 3.52
N GLU A 126 -4.75 9.93 2.64
CA GLU A 126 -4.64 11.39 2.56
C GLU A 126 -5.42 12.09 3.68
N THR A 127 -5.01 11.91 4.92
CA THR A 127 -5.65 12.52 6.09
C THR A 127 -4.64 13.26 6.95
N GLU A 128 -5.10 14.25 7.71
CA GLU A 128 -4.24 15.02 8.61
C GLU A 128 -3.63 14.15 9.72
N SER A 129 -4.35 13.14 10.19
CA SER A 129 -3.82 12.22 11.21
C SER A 129 -2.67 11.38 10.67
N VAL A 130 -2.78 10.88 9.43
CA VAL A 130 -1.71 10.15 8.73
C VAL A 130 -0.53 11.08 8.47
N LYS A 131 -0.77 12.29 7.96
CA LYS A 131 0.26 13.29 7.72
C LYS A 131 1.06 13.61 8.99
N LYS A 132 0.36 13.84 10.08
CA LYS A 132 0.97 14.08 11.39
C LYS A 132 1.80 12.88 11.85
N SER A 133 1.25 11.67 11.74
CA SER A 133 1.93 10.44 12.16
C SER A 133 3.20 10.17 11.34
N ILE A 134 3.18 10.38 10.01
CA ILE A 134 4.38 10.28 9.16
C ILE A 134 5.44 11.28 9.62
N LYS A 135 5.06 12.53 9.85
CA LYS A 135 5.98 13.58 10.29
C LYS A 135 6.62 13.27 11.64
N GLU A 136 5.87 12.65 12.56
CA GLU A 136 6.33 12.33 13.92
C GLU A 136 7.16 11.06 13.97
N HIS A 137 6.78 10.01 13.21
CA HIS A 137 7.31 8.66 13.37
C HIS A 137 8.20 8.20 12.22
N LEU A 138 8.06 8.78 11.04
CA LEU A 138 8.82 8.39 9.84
C LEU A 138 9.45 9.62 9.13
N PRO A 139 10.07 10.59 9.86
CA PRO A 139 10.52 11.85 9.27
C PRO A 139 11.57 11.67 8.17
N ASP A 140 12.42 10.64 8.29
CA ASP A 140 13.53 10.35 7.39
C ASP A 140 13.32 9.09 6.54
N VAL A 141 12.16 8.42 6.70
CA VAL A 141 11.82 7.22 5.95
C VAL A 141 11.04 7.60 4.69
N PRO A 142 11.47 7.17 3.48
CA PRO A 142 10.70 7.41 2.27
C PRO A 142 9.34 6.70 2.33
N VAL A 143 8.28 7.45 2.03
CA VAL A 143 6.90 6.96 2.02
C VAL A 143 6.32 7.14 0.62
N ALA A 144 5.93 6.07 -0.04
CA ALA A 144 5.16 6.13 -1.27
C ALA A 144 3.66 5.98 -0.98
N ILE A 145 2.82 6.79 -1.62
CA ILE A 145 1.37 6.63 -1.56
C ILE A 145 0.86 6.28 -2.95
N VAL A 146 0.32 5.09 -3.10
CA VAL A 146 -0.30 4.64 -4.36
C VAL A 146 -1.71 5.19 -4.44
N ASN A 147 -1.98 5.93 -5.50
CA ASN A 147 -3.23 6.67 -5.72
C ASN A 147 -3.53 7.66 -4.59
N GLY A 148 -2.50 8.43 -4.20
CA GLY A 148 -2.63 9.47 -3.19
C GLY A 148 -1.36 10.28 -3.00
N TYR A 149 -1.46 11.39 -2.25
CA TYR A 149 -0.33 12.27 -1.95
C TYR A 149 -0.55 13.02 -0.64
N LEU A 150 0.53 13.27 0.08
CA LEU A 150 0.58 14.19 1.22
C LEU A 150 1.77 15.12 1.06
N ASP A 151 1.56 16.41 1.28
CA ASP A 151 2.62 17.41 1.20
C ASP A 151 3.59 17.30 2.39
N LEU A 152 4.58 16.42 2.23
CA LEU A 152 5.72 16.18 3.12
C LEU A 152 6.96 15.87 2.28
N PRO A 153 8.18 16.26 2.74
CA PRO A 153 9.40 16.18 1.95
C PRO A 153 9.84 14.74 1.61
N ASN A 154 9.42 13.77 2.40
CA ASN A 154 9.74 12.35 2.23
C ASN A 154 8.57 11.52 1.68
N VAL A 155 7.49 12.17 1.21
CA VAL A 155 6.33 11.49 0.64
C VAL A 155 6.30 11.65 -0.88
N TYR A 156 6.08 10.53 -1.56
CA TYR A 156 6.02 10.40 -3.02
C TYR A 156 4.65 9.86 -3.43
N GLY A 157 3.91 10.60 -4.23
CA GLY A 157 2.61 10.17 -4.75
C GLY A 157 2.73 9.47 -6.10
N ILE A 158 2.10 8.31 -6.23
CA ILE A 158 1.85 7.65 -7.52
C ILE A 158 0.40 7.91 -7.86
N LEU A 159 0.14 8.87 -8.74
CA LEU A 159 -1.21 9.37 -9.00
C LEU A 159 -1.78 8.79 -10.29
N ILE A 160 -3.10 8.61 -10.29
CA ILE A 160 -3.91 8.24 -11.45
C ILE A 160 -4.84 9.42 -11.76
N ASP A 161 -4.99 9.77 -13.03
CA ASP A 161 -5.94 10.80 -13.47
C ASP A 161 -7.36 10.22 -13.51
N GLU A 162 -7.96 10.08 -12.33
CA GLU A 162 -9.29 9.49 -12.15
C GLU A 162 -10.39 10.40 -12.71
N GLU A 163 -10.20 11.72 -12.65
CA GLU A 163 -11.12 12.68 -13.26
C GLU A 163 -11.24 12.43 -14.75
N ARG A 164 -10.12 12.36 -15.44
CA ARG A 164 -10.08 12.06 -16.87
C ARG A 164 -10.60 10.66 -17.17
N GLY A 165 -10.17 9.66 -16.41
CA GLY A 165 -10.58 8.27 -16.65
C GLY A 165 -12.09 8.06 -16.57
N VAL A 166 -12.77 8.67 -15.59
CA VAL A 166 -14.22 8.58 -15.46
C VAL A 166 -14.92 9.42 -16.52
N LYS A 167 -14.38 10.60 -16.88
CA LYS A 167 -14.89 11.39 -18.00
C LYS A 167 -14.86 10.60 -19.30
N ASP A 168 -13.71 10.01 -19.63
CA ASP A 168 -13.53 9.21 -20.86
C ASP A 168 -14.48 7.98 -20.86
N CYS A 169 -14.71 7.35 -19.69
CA CYS A 169 -15.67 6.27 -19.55
C CYS A 169 -17.10 6.70 -19.86
N ALA A 170 -17.56 7.81 -19.26
CA ALA A 170 -18.90 8.35 -19.51
C ALA A 170 -19.08 8.74 -20.99
N GLU A 171 -18.09 9.40 -21.59
CA GLU A 171 -18.12 9.73 -23.01
C GLU A 171 -18.20 8.48 -23.91
N LEU A 172 -17.48 7.43 -23.58
CA LEU A 172 -17.57 6.16 -24.31
C LEU A 172 -18.97 5.56 -24.23
N MET A 173 -19.61 5.64 -23.06
CA MET A 173 -20.99 5.17 -22.88
C MET A 173 -21.96 5.98 -23.74
N PHE A 174 -21.84 7.31 -23.76
CA PHE A 174 -22.63 8.18 -24.65
C PHE A 174 -22.42 7.84 -26.14
N LYS A 175 -21.15 7.65 -26.56
CA LYS A 175 -20.82 7.24 -27.94
C LYS A 175 -21.43 5.88 -28.32
N LYS A 176 -21.65 5.00 -27.33
CA LYS A 176 -22.36 3.72 -27.51
C LYS A 176 -23.89 3.81 -27.42
N GLY A 177 -24.43 5.04 -27.38
CA GLY A 177 -25.87 5.31 -27.40
C GLY A 177 -26.55 5.27 -26.04
N LYS A 178 -25.78 5.16 -24.95
CA LYS A 178 -26.34 5.32 -23.60
C LYS A 178 -26.72 6.77 -23.35
N LYS A 179 -27.81 7.01 -22.65
CA LYS A 179 -28.36 8.36 -22.43
C LYS A 179 -28.59 8.68 -20.96
N HIS A 180 -28.86 7.68 -20.16
CA HIS A 180 -29.29 7.82 -18.76
C HIS A 180 -28.24 7.21 -17.83
N LEU A 181 -27.10 7.91 -17.72
CA LEU A 181 -25.99 7.47 -16.87
C LEU A 181 -26.21 7.89 -15.41
N VAL A 182 -25.80 7.03 -14.51
CA VAL A 182 -25.78 7.27 -13.05
C VAL A 182 -24.40 6.98 -12.53
N MET A 183 -23.89 7.78 -11.60
CA MET A 183 -22.67 7.47 -10.85
C MET A 183 -23.00 7.07 -9.42
N ALA A 184 -22.33 6.03 -8.95
CA ALA A 184 -22.43 5.52 -7.59
C ALA A 184 -21.04 5.35 -6.96
N VAL A 185 -20.91 5.69 -5.68
CA VAL A 185 -19.67 5.46 -4.90
C VAL A 185 -19.99 4.87 -3.54
N ASP A 186 -19.00 4.23 -2.92
CA ASP A 186 -19.14 3.57 -1.61
C ASP A 186 -18.69 4.45 -0.43
N SER A 187 -17.97 5.53 -0.68
CA SER A 187 -17.33 6.34 0.37
C SER A 187 -16.90 7.72 -0.15
N ASP A 188 -16.68 8.65 0.77
CA ASP A 188 -16.10 9.97 0.48
C ASP A 188 -14.59 9.94 0.66
N THR A 189 -13.87 9.53 -0.40
CA THR A 189 -12.41 9.58 -0.47
C THR A 189 -11.93 10.61 -1.49
N PRO A 190 -10.67 11.10 -1.43
CA PRO A 190 -10.12 11.95 -2.48
C PRO A 190 -10.25 11.36 -3.88
N SER A 191 -10.00 10.06 -4.04
CA SER A 191 -10.22 9.29 -5.27
C SER A 191 -11.67 9.43 -5.77
N ASN A 192 -12.65 9.11 -4.92
CA ASN A 192 -14.05 9.19 -5.30
C ASN A 192 -14.49 10.63 -5.65
N ARG A 193 -13.96 11.64 -4.95
CA ARG A 193 -14.21 13.03 -5.30
C ARG A 193 -13.65 13.40 -6.67
N ASN A 194 -12.49 12.89 -7.06
CA ASN A 194 -11.92 13.11 -8.39
C ASN A 194 -12.74 12.38 -9.48
N LYS A 195 -13.16 11.15 -9.24
CA LYS A 195 -14.09 10.42 -10.12
C LYS A 195 -15.38 11.18 -10.33
N GLN A 196 -15.96 11.73 -9.25
CA GLN A 196 -17.17 12.57 -9.31
C GLN A 196 -16.99 13.80 -10.19
N LYS A 197 -15.83 14.49 -10.09
CA LYS A 197 -15.54 15.64 -10.96
C LYS A 197 -15.54 15.25 -12.43
N GLY A 198 -14.91 14.12 -12.77
CA GLY A 198 -14.88 13.60 -14.13
C GLY A 198 -16.27 13.27 -14.66
N TYR A 199 -17.09 12.60 -13.86
CA TYR A 199 -18.47 12.30 -14.19
C TYR A 199 -19.30 13.59 -14.40
N LEU A 200 -19.24 14.50 -13.43
CA LEU A 200 -19.95 15.80 -13.51
C LEU A 200 -19.58 16.56 -14.80
N ARG A 201 -18.29 16.60 -15.13
CA ARG A 201 -17.80 17.28 -16.33
C ARG A 201 -18.35 16.64 -17.61
N ALA A 202 -18.33 15.31 -17.70
CA ALA A 202 -18.89 14.60 -18.85
C ALA A 202 -20.38 14.88 -19.05
N MET A 203 -21.17 14.89 -17.96
CA MET A 203 -22.60 15.14 -18.00
C MET A 203 -22.91 16.59 -18.43
N LEU A 204 -22.18 17.57 -17.89
CA LEU A 204 -22.34 18.98 -18.28
C LEU A 204 -21.99 19.21 -19.75
N GLU A 205 -20.96 18.56 -20.28
CA GLU A 205 -20.59 18.63 -21.70
C GLU A 205 -21.66 18.01 -22.65
N GLN A 206 -22.52 17.11 -22.11
CA GLN A 206 -23.72 16.63 -22.82
C GLN A 206 -24.94 17.56 -22.70
N GLY A 207 -24.80 18.71 -22.03
CA GLY A 207 -25.90 19.68 -21.85
C GLY A 207 -26.88 19.34 -20.73
N ILE A 208 -26.53 18.38 -19.85
CA ILE A 208 -27.38 18.02 -18.70
C ILE A 208 -27.16 19.08 -17.61
N ALA A 209 -28.22 19.65 -17.07
CA ALA A 209 -28.13 20.65 -16.02
C ALA A 209 -27.55 20.00 -14.72
N LYS A 210 -26.76 20.75 -13.96
CA LYS A 210 -26.04 20.23 -12.79
C LYS A 210 -26.98 19.61 -11.75
N GLU A 211 -28.13 20.19 -11.56
CA GLU A 211 -29.19 19.76 -10.64
C GLU A 211 -29.86 18.44 -11.06
N ASP A 212 -29.76 18.08 -12.33
CA ASP A 212 -30.35 16.85 -12.90
C ASP A 212 -29.37 15.71 -12.99
N ILE A 213 -28.08 15.93 -12.64
CA ILE A 213 -27.05 14.91 -12.71
C ILE A 213 -27.19 13.94 -11.54
N PRO A 214 -27.51 12.65 -11.79
CA PRO A 214 -27.76 11.68 -10.73
C PRO A 214 -26.45 11.18 -10.13
N PHE A 215 -26.41 11.23 -8.79
CA PHE A 215 -25.28 10.77 -8.02
C PHE A 215 -25.76 10.03 -6.77
N TYR A 216 -25.24 8.84 -6.56
CA TYR A 216 -25.60 8.01 -5.42
C TYR A 216 -24.37 7.63 -4.58
N THR A 217 -24.57 7.58 -3.27
CA THR A 217 -23.55 7.11 -2.34
C THR A 217 -24.12 5.96 -1.52
N ALA A 218 -23.41 4.85 -1.45
CA ALA A 218 -23.81 3.76 -0.57
C ALA A 218 -23.76 4.23 0.90
N VAL A 219 -24.92 4.24 1.53
CA VAL A 219 -25.06 4.63 2.94
C VAL A 219 -24.61 3.44 3.80
N ASN A 220 -23.31 3.28 4.00
CA ASN A 220 -22.84 2.31 4.99
C ASN A 220 -21.61 2.81 5.72
N LYS A 221 -21.78 3.04 7.02
CA LYS A 221 -20.75 3.63 7.88
C LYS A 221 -19.68 2.63 8.31
N GLU A 222 -19.93 1.32 8.23
CA GLU A 222 -18.96 0.30 8.65
C GLU A 222 -19.09 -0.96 7.80
N PHE A 223 -18.33 -1.05 6.71
CA PHE A 223 -18.11 -2.34 6.06
C PHE A 223 -17.09 -3.14 6.87
N THR A 224 -17.55 -4.13 7.60
CA THR A 224 -16.69 -5.03 8.38
C THR A 224 -16.22 -6.24 7.55
N ASN A 225 -16.83 -6.44 6.36
CA ASN A 225 -16.59 -7.61 5.51
C ASN A 225 -16.74 -7.23 4.02
N PRO A 226 -15.87 -7.70 3.12
CA PRO A 226 -16.02 -7.51 1.67
C PRO A 226 -17.36 -8.01 1.09
N ARG A 227 -18.01 -8.99 1.72
CA ARG A 227 -19.36 -9.42 1.33
C ARG A 227 -20.39 -8.31 1.56
N ASP A 228 -20.19 -7.47 2.59
CA ASP A 228 -21.09 -6.35 2.88
C ASP A 228 -20.99 -5.29 1.80
N VAL A 229 -19.79 -5.08 1.20
CA VAL A 229 -19.56 -4.17 0.08
C VAL A 229 -20.35 -4.62 -1.15
N ARG A 230 -20.28 -5.92 -1.49
CA ARG A 230 -21.07 -6.48 -2.61
C ARG A 230 -22.57 -6.37 -2.39
N ALA A 231 -23.03 -6.68 -1.18
CA ALA A 231 -24.44 -6.57 -0.82
C ALA A 231 -24.93 -5.12 -0.85
N ALA A 232 -24.08 -4.18 -0.40
CA ALA A 232 -24.39 -2.75 -0.48
C ALA A 232 -24.44 -2.25 -1.92
N GLY A 233 -23.50 -2.68 -2.77
CA GLY A 233 -23.51 -2.37 -4.21
C GLY A 233 -24.77 -2.90 -4.90
N ALA A 234 -25.18 -4.15 -4.59
CA ALA A 234 -26.40 -4.72 -5.14
C ALA A 234 -27.64 -3.92 -4.72
N LYS A 235 -27.76 -3.58 -3.41
CA LYS A 235 -28.88 -2.76 -2.91
C LYS A 235 -28.89 -1.37 -3.54
N LEU A 236 -27.71 -0.75 -3.68
CA LEU A 236 -27.61 0.57 -4.32
C LEU A 236 -28.03 0.50 -5.79
N THR A 237 -27.62 -0.57 -6.51
CA THR A 237 -28.06 -0.79 -7.89
C THR A 237 -29.58 -0.95 -7.97
N GLU A 238 -30.17 -1.77 -7.08
CA GLU A 238 -31.63 -1.97 -7.00
C GLU A 238 -32.36 -0.65 -6.71
N GLN A 239 -31.85 0.15 -5.78
CA GLN A 239 -32.38 1.48 -5.49
C GLN A 239 -32.34 2.39 -6.72
N ILE A 240 -31.17 2.48 -7.40
CA ILE A 240 -31.01 3.29 -8.62
C ILE A 240 -32.04 2.89 -9.68
N LEU A 241 -32.16 1.59 -9.96
CA LEU A 241 -33.07 1.10 -10.99
C LEU A 241 -34.56 1.25 -10.60
N THR A 242 -34.86 1.31 -9.31
CA THR A 242 -36.23 1.56 -8.80
C THR A 242 -36.58 3.04 -8.92
N GLU A 243 -35.67 3.93 -8.51
CA GLU A 243 -35.89 5.37 -8.54
C GLU A 243 -35.77 5.97 -9.96
N ARG A 244 -34.93 5.34 -10.80
CA ARG A 244 -34.63 5.76 -12.17
C ARG A 244 -34.67 4.58 -13.13
N PRO A 245 -35.87 4.09 -13.48
CA PRO A 245 -36.02 2.90 -14.33
C PRO A 245 -35.48 3.11 -15.76
N GLU A 246 -35.31 4.36 -16.18
CA GLU A 246 -34.69 4.72 -17.46
C GLU A 246 -33.17 4.51 -17.51
N THR A 247 -32.51 4.28 -16.37
CA THR A 247 -31.06 4.13 -16.27
C THR A 247 -30.54 3.03 -17.22
N ASP A 248 -29.63 3.40 -18.12
CA ASP A 248 -29.04 2.49 -19.10
C ASP A 248 -27.53 2.35 -18.96
N GLY A 249 -26.94 3.02 -17.96
CA GLY A 249 -25.54 2.89 -17.58
C GLY A 249 -25.26 3.34 -16.15
N ILE A 250 -24.46 2.55 -15.42
CA ILE A 250 -24.00 2.87 -14.06
C ILE A 250 -22.47 2.84 -14.02
N ILE A 251 -21.88 3.88 -13.47
CA ILE A 251 -20.44 4.01 -13.22
C ILE A 251 -20.21 3.89 -11.71
N TYR A 252 -19.34 2.94 -11.30
CA TYR A 252 -18.95 2.70 -9.92
C TYR A 252 -17.52 3.18 -9.62
#